data_954c1d40ffeb18ccafe6debe649c7714
#
_entry.id   954c1d40ffeb18ccafe6debe649c7714
#
_cell.length_a   1.000
_cell.length_b   1.000
_cell.length_c   1.000
_cell.angle_alpha   90.00
_cell.angle_beta   90.00
_cell.angle_gamma   90.00
#
_symmetry.space_group_name_H-M   'P 1'
#
loop_
_entity.id
_entity.type
_entity.pdbx_description
1 polymer ?
#
loop_
_entity_poly.entity_id
_entity_poly.type
_entity_poly.pdbx_seq_one_letter_code
_entity_poly.pdbx_strand_id
1 'polypeptide(L)'
;MISPNERAFLEFYAKSLYSGKGEIVDLGTWFGASSYALARGLSSNRNVTEKKKRIHAYDPFYWEASLDPHVAGTRFEGLLSPGDDYQHVFNEFLQPYSEFIVATGDISKHGWTGKPIEFLFIDAMKNPWVTIDILKFFYPYLIPGKSLVVYQDFDHYLTPWIHLLIYRYRDYFDFVHYIPPSGSIIFRLRKAIPTEMLGIDLAAIGTKEADCAFRYCLKLAVNEKRRNIMAAHVMFYHYHQLKIQACSLFEQYTRKTDSKGSDLEDVKKIIYA
;
A
#
# COMPACT_ATOMS: atom_id res chain seq x y z
N MET A 1 1.13 -4.18 10.00
CA MET A 1 1.81 -5.52 9.90
C MET A 1 1.17 -6.32 8.77
N ILE A 2 1.97 -7.06 8.00
CA ILE A 2 1.45 -7.93 6.93
C ILE A 2 0.84 -9.22 7.50
N SER A 3 -0.23 -9.69 6.86
CA SER A 3 -0.91 -10.94 7.20
C SER A 3 -0.08 -12.19 6.80
N PRO A 4 -0.40 -13.37 7.33
CA PRO A 4 0.23 -14.63 6.89
C PRO A 4 0.12 -14.88 5.38
N ASN A 5 -1.02 -14.54 4.77
CA ASN A 5 -1.23 -14.75 3.33
C ASN A 5 -0.42 -13.77 2.48
N GLU A 6 -0.29 -12.50 2.92
CA GLU A 6 0.62 -11.54 2.27
C GLU A 6 2.06 -12.00 2.35
N ARG A 7 2.49 -12.46 3.52
CA ARG A 7 3.83 -13.02 3.71
C ARG A 7 4.08 -14.20 2.76
N ALA A 8 3.14 -15.13 2.68
CA ALA A 8 3.24 -16.28 1.79
C ALA A 8 3.29 -15.85 0.32
N PHE A 9 2.49 -14.85 -0.08
CA PHE A 9 2.51 -14.30 -1.44
C PHE A 9 3.86 -13.63 -1.76
N LEU A 10 4.37 -12.77 -0.88
CA LEU A 10 5.64 -12.07 -1.09
C LEU A 10 6.81 -13.05 -1.23
N GLU A 11 6.85 -14.07 -0.38
CA GLU A 11 7.86 -15.13 -0.48
C GLU A 11 7.71 -15.93 -1.77
N PHE A 12 6.49 -16.36 -2.12
CA PHE A 12 6.22 -17.08 -3.36
C PHE A 12 6.60 -16.24 -4.59
N TYR A 13 6.25 -14.96 -4.61
CA TYR A 13 6.61 -14.06 -5.70
C TYR A 13 8.12 -14.00 -5.89
N ALA A 14 8.86 -13.68 -4.84
CA ALA A 14 10.30 -13.53 -4.90
C ALA A 14 11.03 -14.84 -5.25
N LYS A 15 10.50 -15.99 -4.79
CA LYS A 15 11.06 -17.32 -5.07
C LYS A 15 10.79 -17.80 -6.50
N SER A 16 9.57 -17.57 -7.02
CA SER A 16 9.07 -18.31 -8.18
C SER A 16 8.73 -17.43 -9.39
N LEU A 17 8.35 -16.17 -9.18
CA LEU A 17 7.88 -15.27 -10.23
C LEU A 17 8.87 -14.15 -10.58
N TYR A 18 9.66 -13.72 -9.61
CA TYR A 18 10.68 -12.70 -9.82
C TYR A 18 11.75 -13.20 -10.77
N SER A 19 12.03 -12.43 -11.82
CA SER A 19 12.95 -12.82 -12.90
C SER A 19 14.28 -12.07 -12.90
N GLY A 20 14.45 -11.06 -12.02
CA GLY A 20 15.67 -10.25 -11.95
C GLY A 20 15.80 -9.19 -13.06
N LYS A 21 14.73 -8.94 -13.85
CA LYS A 21 14.73 -7.91 -14.90
C LYS A 21 14.64 -6.49 -14.35
N GLY A 22 14.21 -6.34 -13.12
CA GLY A 22 14.13 -5.09 -12.39
C GLY A 22 14.35 -5.33 -10.91
N GLU A 23 14.28 -4.28 -10.11
CA GLU A 23 14.43 -4.33 -8.67
C GLU A 23 13.09 -4.68 -7.98
N ILE A 24 13.18 -5.14 -6.74
CA ILE A 24 12.05 -5.28 -5.82
C ILE A 24 12.06 -4.05 -4.91
N VAL A 25 10.94 -3.36 -4.82
CA VAL A 25 10.78 -2.17 -3.96
C VAL A 25 9.70 -2.43 -2.93
N ASP A 26 10.03 -2.17 -1.67
CA ASP A 26 9.16 -2.35 -0.50
C ASP A 26 9.01 -0.99 0.21
N LEU A 27 7.84 -0.37 0.09
CA LEU A 27 7.54 0.95 0.61
C LEU A 27 6.69 0.87 1.88
N GLY A 28 7.22 1.35 3.00
CA GLY A 28 6.61 1.24 4.32
C GLY A 28 6.97 -0.09 4.98
N THR A 29 8.26 -0.39 5.03
CA THR A 29 8.74 -1.70 5.50
C THR A 29 8.63 -1.91 7.02
N TRP A 30 8.51 -0.83 7.80
CA TRP A 30 8.46 -0.83 9.26
C TRP A 30 9.61 -1.69 9.86
N PHE A 31 9.28 -2.71 10.69
CA PHE A 31 10.29 -3.64 11.24
C PHE A 31 10.76 -4.71 10.24
N GLY A 32 10.36 -4.63 8.95
CA GLY A 32 10.91 -5.46 7.87
C GLY A 32 10.20 -6.79 7.61
N ALA A 33 8.95 -6.98 8.07
CA ALA A 33 8.24 -8.26 7.84
C ALA A 33 8.01 -8.57 6.36
N SER A 34 7.69 -7.59 5.53
CA SER A 34 7.56 -7.69 4.07
C SER A 34 8.91 -7.95 3.41
N SER A 35 9.92 -7.14 3.75
CA SER A 35 11.29 -7.29 3.26
C SER A 35 11.88 -8.65 3.61
N TYR A 36 11.60 -9.19 4.82
CA TYR A 36 12.02 -10.54 5.22
C TYR A 36 11.41 -11.62 4.32
N ALA A 37 10.11 -11.55 4.08
CA ALA A 37 9.43 -12.52 3.22
C ALA A 37 9.98 -12.50 1.79
N LEU A 38 10.18 -11.29 1.22
CA LEU A 38 10.79 -11.10 -0.09
C LEU A 38 12.22 -11.65 -0.14
N ALA A 39 13.05 -11.35 0.87
CA ALA A 39 14.43 -11.80 0.93
C ALA A 39 14.55 -13.32 1.10
N ARG A 40 13.69 -13.93 1.92
CA ARG A 40 13.64 -15.39 2.08
C ARG A 40 13.23 -16.07 0.77
N GLY A 41 12.27 -15.52 0.06
CA GLY A 41 11.90 -15.99 -1.27
C GLY A 41 13.04 -15.87 -2.28
N LEU A 42 13.67 -14.69 -2.34
CA LEU A 42 14.79 -14.41 -3.24
C LEU A 42 15.99 -15.33 -2.98
N SER A 43 16.30 -15.61 -1.71
CA SER A 43 17.40 -16.53 -1.37
C SER A 43 17.22 -17.90 -2.02
N SER A 44 15.98 -18.37 -2.11
CA SER A 44 15.60 -19.67 -2.68
C SER A 44 15.30 -19.62 -4.18
N ASN A 45 15.36 -18.45 -4.82
CA ASN A 45 15.11 -18.30 -6.26
C ASN A 45 16.29 -18.86 -7.06
N ARG A 46 16.06 -19.89 -7.88
CA ARG A 46 17.08 -20.56 -8.71
C ARG A 46 17.27 -19.89 -10.08
N ASN A 47 16.34 -19.02 -10.48
CA ASN A 47 16.37 -18.37 -11.80
C ASN A 47 17.13 -17.03 -11.79
N VAL A 48 17.43 -16.48 -10.61
CA VAL A 48 18.14 -15.22 -10.44
C VAL A 48 19.52 -15.52 -9.83
N THR A 49 20.56 -15.26 -10.58
CA THR A 49 21.94 -15.48 -10.15
C THR A 49 22.49 -14.32 -9.33
N GLU A 50 22.24 -13.07 -9.79
CA GLU A 50 22.64 -11.86 -9.07
C GLU A 50 21.51 -11.38 -8.17
N LYS A 51 21.68 -11.63 -6.86
CA LYS A 51 20.67 -11.34 -5.83
C LYS A 51 21.04 -10.17 -4.93
N LYS A 52 22.32 -9.74 -4.93
CA LYS A 52 22.80 -8.70 -4.03
C LYS A 52 22.06 -7.38 -4.29
N LYS A 53 21.59 -6.76 -3.20
CA LYS A 53 20.95 -5.44 -3.21
C LYS A 53 19.79 -5.30 -4.20
N ARG A 54 19.00 -6.38 -4.36
CA ARG A 54 17.82 -6.40 -5.24
C ARG A 54 16.54 -5.93 -4.56
N ILE A 55 16.51 -5.86 -3.24
CA ILE A 55 15.37 -5.42 -2.46
C ILE A 55 15.70 -4.05 -1.88
N HIS A 56 14.89 -3.05 -2.22
CA HIS A 56 15.01 -1.69 -1.74
C HIS A 56 13.86 -1.40 -0.78
N ALA A 57 14.19 -1.32 0.51
CA ALA A 57 13.24 -1.14 1.61
C ALA A 57 13.23 0.33 2.05
N TYR A 58 12.06 0.96 2.01
CA TYR A 58 11.87 2.36 2.36
C TYR A 58 11.00 2.50 3.60
N ASP A 59 11.49 3.26 4.56
CA ASP A 59 10.76 3.66 5.76
C ASP A 59 11.43 4.89 6.38
N PRO A 60 10.71 5.82 7.00
CA PRO A 60 11.34 6.90 7.74
C PRO A 60 12.22 6.42 8.90
N PHE A 61 12.01 5.19 9.39
CA PHE A 61 12.66 4.59 10.55
C PHE A 61 12.58 5.45 11.81
N TYR A 62 11.52 6.22 11.92
CA TYR A 62 11.26 7.14 13.00
C TYR A 62 10.02 6.72 13.78
N TRP A 63 10.16 6.54 15.11
CA TRP A 63 9.05 6.10 15.94
C TRP A 63 8.11 7.26 16.28
N GLU A 64 6.83 7.04 16.05
CA GLU A 64 5.76 7.97 16.41
C GLU A 64 4.83 7.30 17.44
N ALA A 65 4.28 8.08 18.38
CA ALA A 65 3.33 7.57 19.38
C ALA A 65 2.10 6.87 18.78
N SER A 66 1.74 7.22 17.55
CA SER A 66 0.67 6.57 16.78
C SER A 66 0.95 5.09 16.47
N LEU A 67 2.20 4.65 16.59
CA LEU A 67 2.63 3.26 16.36
C LEU A 67 2.51 2.38 17.61
N ASP A 68 2.43 2.97 18.82
CA ASP A 68 2.36 2.24 20.09
C ASP A 68 1.24 1.18 20.15
N PRO A 69 0.00 1.47 19.69
CA PRO A 69 -1.08 0.47 19.70
C PRO A 69 -0.78 -0.77 18.85
N HIS A 70 0.07 -0.64 17.82
CA HIS A 70 0.40 -1.75 16.92
C HIS A 70 1.43 -2.72 17.49
N VAL A 71 2.12 -2.34 18.55
CA VAL A 71 3.12 -3.18 19.23
C VAL A 71 2.67 -3.64 20.61
N ALA A 72 1.52 -3.16 21.11
CA ALA A 72 0.96 -3.55 22.40
C ALA A 72 0.81 -5.08 22.49
N GLY A 73 1.25 -5.67 23.62
CA GLY A 73 1.26 -7.12 23.84
C GLY A 73 2.35 -7.88 23.08
N THR A 74 3.24 -7.20 22.37
CA THR A 74 4.38 -7.82 21.66
C THR A 74 5.69 -7.56 22.40
N ARG A 75 6.77 -8.23 21.96
CA ARG A 75 8.13 -7.98 22.47
C ARG A 75 8.65 -6.56 22.19
N PHE A 76 7.97 -5.80 21.38
CA PHE A 76 8.35 -4.43 21.01
C PHE A 76 7.65 -3.36 21.84
N GLU A 77 6.69 -3.75 22.69
CA GLU A 77 6.00 -2.82 23.60
C GLU A 77 6.98 -2.14 24.54
N GLY A 78 6.98 -0.81 24.54
CA GLY A 78 7.88 0.00 25.38
C GLY A 78 9.37 -0.04 24.97
N LEU A 79 9.71 -0.67 23.85
CA LEU A 79 11.09 -0.71 23.36
C LEU A 79 11.55 0.63 22.78
N LEU A 80 10.64 1.38 22.19
CA LEU A 80 10.89 2.64 21.48
C LEU A 80 10.02 3.74 22.07
N SER A 81 10.56 4.96 22.05
CA SER A 81 9.88 6.20 22.43
C SER A 81 9.71 7.12 21.21
N PRO A 82 8.68 7.99 21.19
CA PRO A 82 8.52 8.97 20.11
C PRO A 82 9.82 9.76 19.90
N GLY A 83 10.31 9.75 18.67
CA GLY A 83 11.59 10.36 18.30
C GLY A 83 12.74 9.38 18.09
N ASP A 84 12.62 8.15 18.51
CA ASP A 84 13.68 7.16 18.35
C ASP A 84 13.81 6.69 16.90
N ASP A 85 15.06 6.49 16.45
CA ASP A 85 15.41 5.78 15.23
C ASP A 85 15.36 4.27 15.49
N TYR A 86 14.54 3.54 14.71
CA TYR A 86 14.43 2.09 14.83
C TYR A 86 15.05 1.30 13.67
N GLN A 87 15.85 1.95 12.83
CA GLN A 87 16.52 1.25 11.72
C GLN A 87 17.43 0.10 12.21
N HIS A 88 17.98 0.23 13.41
CA HIS A 88 18.77 -0.84 14.03
C HIS A 88 17.94 -2.11 14.27
N VAL A 89 16.67 -1.98 14.68
CA VAL A 89 15.73 -3.13 14.88
C VAL A 89 15.45 -3.81 13.53
N PHE A 90 15.22 -3.03 12.48
CA PHE A 90 15.06 -3.52 11.12
C PHE A 90 16.31 -4.29 10.65
N ASN A 91 17.49 -3.69 10.82
CA ASN A 91 18.76 -4.31 10.40
C ASN A 91 19.07 -5.62 11.15
N GLU A 92 18.79 -5.66 12.46
CA GLU A 92 18.96 -6.87 13.26
C GLU A 92 18.02 -7.99 12.80
N PHE A 93 16.74 -7.67 12.58
CA PHE A 93 15.75 -8.64 12.11
C PHE A 93 16.10 -9.21 10.72
N LEU A 94 16.68 -8.40 9.84
CA LEU A 94 17.03 -8.78 8.47
C LEU A 94 18.48 -9.24 8.30
N GLN A 95 19.24 -9.33 9.38
CA GLN A 95 20.65 -9.73 9.34
C GLN A 95 20.92 -10.98 8.50
N PRO A 96 20.11 -12.07 8.55
CA PRO A 96 20.36 -13.27 7.73
C PRO A 96 20.27 -13.04 6.22
N TYR A 97 19.66 -11.94 5.78
CA TYR A 97 19.43 -11.58 4.37
C TYR A 97 19.95 -10.20 4.00
N SER A 98 20.79 -9.61 4.85
CA SER A 98 21.27 -8.23 4.69
C SER A 98 21.97 -7.97 3.36
N GLU A 99 22.60 -8.98 2.76
CA GLU A 99 23.25 -8.86 1.45
C GLU A 99 22.27 -8.58 0.30
N PHE A 100 20.98 -8.96 0.44
CA PHE A 100 19.96 -8.77 -0.59
C PHE A 100 19.25 -7.42 -0.49
N ILE A 101 19.39 -6.71 0.65
CA ILE A 101 18.56 -5.58 1.03
C ILE A 101 19.38 -4.28 1.07
N VAL A 102 18.76 -3.21 0.59
CA VAL A 102 19.18 -1.83 0.78
C VAL A 102 18.11 -1.13 1.60
N ALA A 103 18.43 -0.79 2.85
CA ALA A 103 17.57 0.05 3.67
C ALA A 103 17.76 1.51 3.24
N THR A 104 16.66 2.15 2.86
CA THR A 104 16.61 3.55 2.46
C THR A 104 15.62 4.27 3.37
N GLY A 105 15.88 5.50 3.70
CA GLY A 105 15.03 6.30 4.58
C GLY A 105 13.70 6.70 3.95
N ASP A 106 13.25 7.89 4.31
CA ASP A 106 12.00 8.51 3.87
C ASP A 106 11.91 8.61 2.33
N ILE A 107 10.78 8.14 1.79
CA ILE A 107 10.44 8.15 0.34
C ILE A 107 10.59 9.56 -0.24
N SER A 108 10.05 10.58 0.45
CA SER A 108 10.03 11.96 -0.04
C SER A 108 11.42 12.60 -0.08
N LYS A 109 12.37 12.10 0.73
CA LYS A 109 13.74 12.62 0.79
C LYS A 109 14.69 11.93 -0.18
N HIS A 110 14.48 10.64 -0.44
CA HIS A 110 15.46 9.83 -1.16
C HIS A 110 15.05 9.49 -2.59
N GLY A 111 13.74 9.47 -2.91
CA GLY A 111 13.25 9.10 -4.24
C GLY A 111 13.72 7.71 -4.70
N TRP A 112 13.84 7.52 -6.00
CA TRP A 112 14.24 6.25 -6.61
C TRP A 112 15.56 6.36 -7.41
N THR A 113 16.31 5.26 -7.48
CA THR A 113 17.65 5.19 -8.14
C THR A 113 17.62 5.27 -9.67
N GLY A 114 16.44 5.17 -10.29
CA GLY A 114 16.30 5.16 -11.74
C GLY A 114 16.38 3.79 -12.40
N LYS A 115 16.61 2.71 -11.64
CA LYS A 115 16.61 1.35 -12.19
C LYS A 115 15.18 0.86 -12.48
N PRO A 116 14.97 -0.06 -13.45
CA PRO A 116 13.67 -0.69 -13.66
C PRO A 116 13.16 -1.38 -12.39
N ILE A 117 11.86 -1.29 -12.13
CA ILE A 117 11.18 -1.92 -10.99
C ILE A 117 10.34 -3.09 -11.51
N GLU A 118 10.62 -4.31 -11.07
CA GLU A 118 9.84 -5.49 -11.42
C GLU A 118 8.71 -5.76 -10.43
N PHE A 119 8.90 -5.37 -9.16
CA PHE A 119 7.90 -5.53 -8.11
C PHE A 119 7.87 -4.31 -7.20
N LEU A 120 6.67 -3.78 -6.96
CA LEU A 120 6.45 -2.65 -6.08
C LEU A 120 5.37 -3.02 -5.05
N PHE A 121 5.78 -3.19 -3.80
CA PHE A 121 4.88 -3.36 -2.66
C PHE A 121 4.69 -2.01 -1.97
N ILE A 122 3.45 -1.60 -1.76
CA ILE A 122 3.11 -0.28 -1.24
C ILE A 122 2.27 -0.42 0.02
N ASP A 123 2.90 -0.18 1.16
CA ASP A 123 2.30 -0.04 2.50
C ASP A 123 2.57 1.36 3.09
N ALA A 124 2.82 2.35 2.22
CA ALA A 124 3.24 3.69 2.59
C ALA A 124 2.25 4.80 2.16
N MET A 125 1.15 4.48 1.47
CA MET A 125 0.17 5.48 1.02
C MET A 125 -0.74 5.96 2.17
N LYS A 126 -0.16 6.27 3.32
CA LYS A 126 -0.91 6.69 4.54
C LYS A 126 -1.40 8.14 4.48
N ASN A 127 -0.85 8.95 3.57
CA ASN A 127 -1.26 10.34 3.34
C ASN A 127 -1.12 10.74 1.86
N PRO A 128 -1.78 11.84 1.43
CA PRO A 128 -1.76 12.28 0.02
C PRO A 128 -0.38 12.64 -0.51
N TRP A 129 0.48 13.26 0.30
CA TRP A 129 1.80 13.76 -0.14
C TRP A 129 2.73 12.59 -0.49
N VAL A 130 2.90 11.65 0.41
CA VAL A 130 3.71 10.43 0.16
C VAL A 130 3.14 9.65 -1.04
N THR A 131 1.81 9.63 -1.19
CA THR A 131 1.17 9.01 -2.33
C THR A 131 1.60 9.64 -3.66
N ILE A 132 1.64 10.98 -3.73
CA ILE A 132 2.10 11.73 -4.91
C ILE A 132 3.59 11.46 -5.17
N ASP A 133 4.42 11.43 -4.13
CA ASP A 133 5.85 11.15 -4.26
C ASP A 133 6.09 9.72 -4.78
N ILE A 134 5.32 8.73 -4.31
CA ILE A 134 5.38 7.37 -4.84
C ILE A 134 5.07 7.35 -6.34
N LEU A 135 4.03 8.05 -6.78
CA LEU A 135 3.69 8.13 -8.20
C LEU A 135 4.82 8.76 -9.02
N LYS A 136 5.39 9.87 -8.55
CA LYS A 136 6.45 10.60 -9.26
C LYS A 136 7.76 9.84 -9.33
N PHE A 137 8.16 9.23 -8.21
CA PHE A 137 9.50 8.64 -8.09
C PHE A 137 9.58 7.19 -8.56
N PHE A 138 8.52 6.39 -8.41
CA PHE A 138 8.60 4.96 -8.67
C PHE A 138 7.86 4.50 -9.92
N TYR A 139 6.72 5.10 -10.24
CA TYR A 139 5.89 4.65 -11.37
C TYR A 139 6.55 4.79 -12.74
N PRO A 140 7.39 5.82 -13.01
CA PRO A 140 8.12 5.93 -14.29
C PRO A 140 9.03 4.74 -14.60
N TYR A 141 9.43 3.99 -13.57
CA TYR A 141 10.39 2.89 -13.69
C TYR A 141 9.74 1.51 -13.68
N LEU A 142 8.42 1.44 -13.65
CA LEU A 142 7.68 0.19 -13.80
C LEU A 142 7.83 -0.34 -15.23
N ILE A 143 8.04 -1.63 -15.39
CA ILE A 143 8.25 -2.32 -16.66
C ILE A 143 6.90 -2.75 -17.24
N PRO A 144 6.44 -2.20 -18.39
CA PRO A 144 5.19 -2.62 -19.03
C PRO A 144 5.16 -4.12 -19.34
N GLY A 145 4.02 -4.74 -19.09
CA GLY A 145 3.81 -6.18 -19.26
C GLY A 145 4.44 -7.07 -18.18
N LYS A 146 5.23 -6.48 -17.27
CA LYS A 146 6.01 -7.25 -16.29
C LYS A 146 5.75 -6.85 -14.83
N SER A 147 5.87 -5.55 -14.51
CA SER A 147 5.81 -5.10 -13.12
C SER A 147 4.49 -5.44 -12.45
N LEU A 148 4.59 -6.02 -11.24
CA LEU A 148 3.47 -6.14 -10.33
C LEU A 148 3.53 -5.00 -9.30
N VAL A 149 2.38 -4.39 -9.07
CA VAL A 149 2.16 -3.38 -8.02
C VAL A 149 1.15 -3.93 -7.04
N VAL A 150 1.49 -3.92 -5.76
CA VAL A 150 0.62 -4.36 -4.66
C VAL A 150 0.27 -3.17 -3.79
N TYR A 151 -1.01 -2.88 -3.65
CA TYR A 151 -1.53 -1.88 -2.72
C TYR A 151 -2.02 -2.61 -1.47
N GLN A 152 -1.31 -2.45 -0.35
CA GLN A 152 -1.59 -3.16 0.89
C GLN A 152 -2.86 -2.66 1.57
N ASP A 153 -3.09 -1.35 1.57
CA ASP A 153 -4.24 -0.72 2.22
C ASP A 153 -5.45 -0.50 1.29
N PHE A 154 -5.66 -1.36 0.30
CA PHE A 154 -6.76 -1.17 -0.67
C PHE A 154 -8.13 -1.06 0.00
N ASP A 155 -8.39 -1.77 1.08
CA ASP A 155 -9.66 -1.72 1.81
C ASP A 155 -9.64 -0.83 3.06
N HIS A 156 -8.56 -0.05 3.28
CA HIS A 156 -8.47 0.81 4.45
C HIS A 156 -9.26 2.10 4.26
N TYR A 157 -10.23 2.35 5.15
CA TYR A 157 -11.18 3.46 5.00
C TYR A 157 -10.59 4.86 5.16
N LEU A 158 -9.43 5.00 5.82
CA LEU A 158 -8.76 6.29 5.99
C LEU A 158 -7.87 6.69 4.80
N THR A 159 -7.73 5.82 3.78
CA THR A 159 -6.89 6.09 2.61
C THR A 159 -7.67 6.11 1.28
N PRO A 160 -8.72 6.96 1.16
CA PRO A 160 -9.61 6.97 -0.01
C PRO A 160 -8.91 7.27 -1.33
N TRP A 161 -7.76 7.95 -1.32
CA TRP A 161 -6.97 8.26 -2.52
C TRP A 161 -6.44 7.02 -3.26
N ILE A 162 -6.25 5.89 -2.59
CA ILE A 162 -5.85 4.63 -3.24
C ILE A 162 -6.90 4.22 -4.28
N HIS A 163 -8.18 4.32 -3.96
CA HIS A 163 -9.28 3.99 -4.86
C HIS A 163 -9.34 4.94 -6.07
N LEU A 164 -9.06 6.23 -5.83
CA LEU A 164 -9.01 7.24 -6.90
C LEU A 164 -7.89 6.93 -7.88
N LEU A 165 -6.71 6.56 -7.39
CA LEU A 165 -5.56 6.19 -8.21
C LEU A 165 -5.80 4.92 -9.02
N ILE A 166 -6.32 3.86 -8.38
CA ILE A 166 -6.66 2.61 -9.06
C ILE A 166 -7.63 2.86 -10.22
N TYR A 167 -8.64 3.69 -10.02
CA TYR A 167 -9.59 4.05 -11.06
C TYR A 167 -8.94 4.90 -12.15
N ARG A 168 -8.14 5.90 -11.79
CA ARG A 168 -7.49 6.81 -12.75
C ARG A 168 -6.52 6.08 -13.65
N TYR A 169 -5.79 5.12 -13.12
CA TYR A 169 -4.82 4.32 -13.87
C TYR A 169 -5.36 2.97 -14.37
N ARG A 170 -6.68 2.70 -14.27
CA ARG A 170 -7.30 1.42 -14.68
C ARG A 170 -6.98 0.98 -16.12
N ASP A 171 -6.76 1.94 -17.03
CA ASP A 171 -6.42 1.67 -18.44
C ASP A 171 -4.94 1.33 -18.66
N TYR A 172 -4.14 1.43 -17.61
CA TYR A 172 -2.71 1.12 -17.61
C TYR A 172 -2.38 -0.17 -16.85
N PHE A 173 -3.33 -0.69 -16.09
CA PHE A 173 -3.12 -1.87 -15.26
C PHE A 173 -4.15 -2.95 -15.55
N ASP A 174 -3.71 -4.21 -15.47
CA ASP A 174 -4.58 -5.37 -15.42
C ASP A 174 -4.70 -5.83 -13.97
N PHE A 175 -5.93 -6.05 -13.49
CA PHE A 175 -6.18 -6.68 -12.19
C PHE A 175 -5.66 -8.13 -12.22
N VAL A 176 -4.88 -8.51 -11.21
CA VAL A 176 -4.29 -9.85 -11.09
C VAL A 176 -4.98 -10.64 -10.01
N HIS A 177 -5.00 -10.13 -8.78
CA HIS A 177 -5.51 -10.87 -7.63
C HIS A 177 -5.81 -9.97 -6.44
N TYR A 178 -6.65 -10.45 -5.55
CA TYR A 178 -6.88 -9.91 -4.21
C TYR A 178 -6.40 -10.93 -3.19
N ILE A 179 -5.63 -10.54 -2.18
CA ILE A 179 -5.07 -11.44 -1.16
C ILE A 179 -6.00 -11.48 0.07
N PRO A 180 -6.90 -12.47 0.21
CA PRO A 180 -7.74 -12.57 1.38
C PRO A 180 -6.97 -13.16 2.59
N PRO A 181 -7.34 -12.82 3.83
CA PRO A 181 -8.32 -11.83 4.27
C PRO A 181 -7.73 -10.41 4.39
N SER A 182 -6.51 -10.19 3.91
CA SER A 182 -5.84 -8.88 3.96
C SER A 182 -6.49 -7.87 3.02
N GLY A 183 -6.06 -6.60 3.15
CA GLY A 183 -6.46 -5.50 2.27
C GLY A 183 -5.62 -5.37 1.01
N SER A 184 -4.78 -6.35 0.68
CA SER A 184 -3.87 -6.24 -0.46
C SER A 184 -4.51 -6.61 -1.80
N ILE A 185 -4.32 -5.73 -2.79
CA ILE A 185 -4.75 -5.95 -4.18
C ILE A 185 -3.55 -5.83 -5.13
N ILE A 186 -3.51 -6.69 -6.14
CA ILE A 186 -2.37 -6.83 -7.05
C ILE A 186 -2.78 -6.44 -8.46
N PHE A 187 -1.99 -5.59 -9.08
CA PHE A 187 -2.12 -5.21 -10.48
C PHE A 187 -0.82 -5.47 -11.23
N ARG A 188 -0.93 -5.74 -12.53
CA ARG A 188 0.19 -5.77 -13.48
C ARG A 188 0.15 -4.53 -14.36
N LEU A 189 1.28 -3.83 -14.46
CA LEU A 189 1.38 -2.75 -15.43
C LEU A 189 1.29 -3.32 -16.84
N ARG A 190 0.28 -2.88 -17.62
CA ARG A 190 0.04 -3.29 -19.00
C ARG A 190 0.84 -2.44 -20.01
N LYS A 191 0.82 -1.13 -19.83
CA LYS A 191 1.50 -0.14 -20.66
C LYS A 191 2.06 0.99 -19.83
N ALA A 192 3.10 1.66 -20.32
CA ALA A 192 3.71 2.79 -19.63
C ALA A 192 2.67 3.90 -19.35
N ILE A 193 2.74 4.48 -18.14
CA ILE A 193 1.93 5.64 -17.78
C ILE A 193 2.67 6.89 -18.26
N PRO A 194 2.02 7.78 -19.04
CA PRO A 194 2.61 9.04 -19.45
C PRO A 194 3.01 9.89 -18.22
N THR A 195 4.20 10.51 -18.27
CA THR A 195 4.75 11.27 -17.12
C THR A 195 3.83 12.41 -16.68
N GLU A 196 3.15 13.06 -17.63
CA GLU A 196 2.18 14.11 -17.35
C GLU A 196 0.97 13.65 -16.54
N MET A 197 0.69 12.36 -16.51
CA MET A 197 -0.39 11.79 -15.70
C MET A 197 0.04 11.50 -14.25
N LEU A 198 1.33 11.52 -13.94
CA LEU A 198 1.85 11.20 -12.60
C LEU A 198 1.80 12.40 -11.64
N GLY A 199 1.65 13.62 -12.18
CA GLY A 199 1.49 14.87 -11.42
C GLY A 199 0.04 15.15 -11.05
N ILE A 200 -0.57 14.26 -10.24
CA ILE A 200 -1.98 14.38 -9.85
C ILE A 200 -2.16 15.32 -8.66
N ASP A 201 -3.17 16.19 -8.72
CA ASP A 201 -3.71 16.87 -7.54
C ASP A 201 -4.90 16.07 -6.99
N LEU A 202 -4.67 15.36 -5.88
CA LEU A 202 -5.69 14.54 -5.24
C LEU A 202 -6.84 15.37 -4.65
N ALA A 203 -6.56 16.61 -4.24
CA ALA A 203 -7.56 17.52 -3.69
C ALA A 203 -8.50 18.07 -4.77
N ALA A 204 -8.04 18.14 -6.02
CA ALA A 204 -8.85 18.61 -7.16
C ALA A 204 -9.78 17.53 -7.74
N ILE A 205 -9.74 16.28 -7.24
CA ILE A 205 -10.62 15.21 -7.71
C ILE A 205 -12.06 15.49 -7.27
N GLY A 206 -12.93 15.69 -8.24
CA GLY A 206 -14.35 15.97 -7.96
C GLY A 206 -15.15 14.73 -7.58
N THR A 207 -16.31 14.96 -6.95
CA THR A 207 -17.20 13.90 -6.46
C THR A 207 -17.65 12.93 -7.56
N LYS A 208 -17.90 13.40 -8.77
CA LYS A 208 -18.30 12.55 -9.91
C LYS A 208 -17.23 11.52 -10.26
N GLU A 209 -15.96 11.93 -10.28
CA GLU A 209 -14.83 10.99 -10.52
C GLU A 209 -14.68 10.02 -9.35
N ALA A 210 -14.79 10.53 -8.12
CA ALA A 210 -14.73 9.70 -6.92
C ALA A 210 -15.84 8.64 -6.91
N ASP A 211 -17.09 8.99 -7.19
CA ASP A 211 -18.20 8.03 -7.28
C ASP A 211 -17.91 6.93 -8.32
N CYS A 212 -17.31 7.28 -9.45
CA CYS A 212 -16.92 6.31 -10.45
C CYS A 212 -15.79 5.40 -9.94
N ALA A 213 -14.81 5.96 -9.24
CA ALA A 213 -13.68 5.24 -8.68
C ALA A 213 -14.14 4.21 -7.63
N PHE A 214 -14.98 4.62 -6.69
CA PHE A 214 -15.49 3.72 -5.66
C PHE A 214 -16.41 2.64 -6.23
N ARG A 215 -17.28 2.97 -7.21
CA ARG A 215 -18.07 1.94 -7.92
C ARG A 215 -17.18 0.93 -8.65
N TYR A 216 -16.07 1.36 -9.23
CA TYR A 216 -15.10 0.48 -9.86
C TYR A 216 -14.42 -0.42 -8.83
N CYS A 217 -13.91 0.14 -7.74
CA CYS A 217 -13.21 -0.60 -6.69
C CYS A 217 -14.13 -1.59 -5.96
N LEU A 218 -15.42 -1.28 -5.78
CA LEU A 218 -16.41 -2.21 -5.23
C LEU A 218 -16.59 -3.49 -6.08
N LYS A 219 -16.29 -3.44 -7.39
CA LYS A 219 -16.31 -4.64 -8.25
C LYS A 219 -15.06 -5.49 -8.11
N LEU A 220 -13.93 -4.88 -7.69
CA LEU A 220 -12.66 -5.58 -7.46
C LEU A 220 -12.61 -6.21 -6.07
N ALA A 221 -13.31 -5.62 -5.09
CA ALA A 221 -13.30 -6.08 -3.71
C ALA A 221 -14.08 -7.38 -3.53
N VAL A 222 -13.56 -8.29 -2.70
CA VAL A 222 -14.32 -9.44 -2.21
C VAL A 222 -15.50 -8.98 -1.35
N ASN A 223 -16.56 -9.80 -1.27
CA ASN A 223 -17.82 -9.38 -0.64
C ASN A 223 -17.65 -8.89 0.80
N GLU A 224 -16.82 -9.57 1.58
CA GLU A 224 -16.53 -9.28 2.99
C GLU A 224 -15.90 -7.89 3.19
N LYS A 225 -15.19 -7.38 2.16
CA LYS A 225 -14.44 -6.13 2.20
C LYS A 225 -15.16 -4.93 1.54
N ARG A 226 -16.31 -5.17 0.90
CA ARG A 226 -17.06 -4.09 0.26
C ARG A 226 -17.48 -2.99 1.23
N ARG A 227 -17.77 -3.35 2.48
CA ARG A 227 -18.13 -2.35 3.52
C ARG A 227 -16.99 -1.39 3.83
N ASN A 228 -15.75 -1.89 3.79
CA ASN A 228 -14.55 -1.09 3.97
C ASN A 228 -14.38 -0.07 2.83
N ILE A 229 -14.62 -0.50 1.58
CA ILE A 229 -14.61 0.40 0.42
C ILE A 229 -15.74 1.44 0.49
N MET A 230 -16.93 1.07 0.99
CA MET A 230 -18.04 2.00 1.23
C MET A 230 -17.66 3.03 2.30
N ALA A 231 -17.01 2.59 3.37
CA ALA A 231 -16.48 3.46 4.41
C ALA A 231 -15.46 4.46 3.85
N ALA A 232 -14.50 4.00 3.03
CA ALA A 232 -13.53 4.86 2.36
C ALA A 232 -14.20 5.89 1.44
N HIS A 233 -15.31 5.52 0.76
CA HIS A 233 -16.09 6.45 -0.06
C HIS A 233 -16.72 7.57 0.78
N VAL A 234 -17.28 7.25 1.93
CA VAL A 234 -17.83 8.26 2.86
C VAL A 234 -16.72 9.16 3.38
N MET A 235 -15.54 8.60 3.72
CA MET A 235 -14.39 9.37 4.17
C MET A 235 -13.84 10.31 3.09
N PHE A 236 -13.92 9.97 1.82
CA PHE A 236 -13.58 10.90 0.74
C PHE A 236 -14.42 12.18 0.83
N TYR A 237 -15.73 12.08 0.99
CA TYR A 237 -16.62 13.24 1.15
C TYR A 237 -16.31 14.00 2.43
N HIS A 238 -16.03 13.31 3.52
CA HIS A 238 -15.65 13.94 4.80
C HIS A 238 -14.37 14.78 4.66
N TYR A 239 -13.32 14.24 4.05
CA TYR A 239 -12.04 14.94 3.82
C TYR A 239 -12.18 16.17 2.91
N HIS A 240 -13.16 16.16 2.00
CA HIS A 240 -13.50 17.30 1.15
C HIS A 240 -14.50 18.27 1.83
N GLN A 241 -14.72 18.13 3.14
CA GLN A 241 -15.64 18.98 3.95
C GLN A 241 -17.09 18.99 3.43
N LEU A 242 -17.51 17.97 2.74
CA LEU A 242 -18.83 17.77 2.19
C LEU A 242 -19.70 16.97 3.18
N LYS A 243 -19.90 17.50 4.41
CA LYS A 243 -20.52 16.79 5.53
C LYS A 243 -21.93 16.26 5.19
N ILE A 244 -22.77 17.06 4.53
CA ILE A 244 -24.12 16.66 4.17
C ILE A 244 -24.12 15.46 3.21
N GLN A 245 -23.24 15.51 2.20
CA GLN A 245 -23.10 14.43 1.23
C GLN A 245 -22.50 13.18 1.88
N ALA A 246 -21.53 13.32 2.78
CA ALA A 246 -20.97 12.21 3.54
C ALA A 246 -22.05 11.48 4.37
N CYS A 247 -22.86 12.22 5.13
CA CYS A 247 -23.98 11.66 5.91
C CYS A 247 -25.03 10.99 5.01
N SER A 248 -25.42 11.63 3.91
CA SER A 248 -26.40 11.08 2.96
C SER A 248 -25.91 9.77 2.32
N LEU A 249 -24.63 9.72 1.92
CA LEU A 249 -24.01 8.53 1.35
C LEU A 249 -23.89 7.40 2.39
N PHE A 250 -23.51 7.72 3.62
CA PHE A 250 -23.47 6.78 4.73
C PHE A 250 -24.86 6.13 4.96
N GLU A 251 -25.92 6.95 5.05
CA GLU A 251 -27.29 6.44 5.20
C GLU A 251 -27.72 5.55 4.02
N GLN A 252 -27.34 5.93 2.79
CA GLN A 252 -27.63 5.13 1.61
C GLN A 252 -26.98 3.74 1.69
N TYR A 253 -25.73 3.64 2.16
CA TYR A 253 -25.04 2.37 2.32
C TYR A 253 -25.63 1.54 3.46
N THR A 254 -25.92 2.14 4.60
CA THR A 254 -26.43 1.43 5.78
C THR A 254 -27.88 0.94 5.65
N ARG A 255 -28.68 1.54 4.76
CA ARG A 255 -30.02 0.99 4.41
C ARG A 255 -29.92 -0.38 3.72
N LYS A 256 -28.80 -0.67 3.06
CA LYS A 256 -28.59 -1.89 2.28
C LYS A 256 -27.67 -2.91 2.93
N THR A 257 -26.95 -2.49 3.97
CA THR A 257 -25.85 -3.29 4.55
C THR A 257 -25.76 -3.01 6.04
N ASP A 258 -25.67 -4.05 6.85
CA ASP A 258 -25.39 -3.89 8.29
C ASP A 258 -24.00 -3.25 8.47
N SER A 259 -23.93 -2.17 9.27
CA SER A 259 -22.69 -1.47 9.59
C SER A 259 -21.96 -2.05 10.80
N LYS A 260 -22.60 -2.94 11.56
CA LYS A 260 -22.12 -3.46 12.84
C LYS A 260 -20.81 -4.22 12.68
N GLY A 261 -19.80 -3.86 13.49
CA GLY A 261 -18.48 -4.51 13.47
C GLY A 261 -17.68 -4.26 12.20
N SER A 262 -17.91 -3.16 11.50
CA SER A 262 -17.20 -2.78 10.27
C SER A 262 -16.67 -1.35 10.34
N ASP A 263 -15.78 -0.97 9.42
CA ASP A 263 -15.25 0.38 9.28
C ASP A 263 -16.37 1.44 9.11
N LEU A 264 -17.56 1.06 8.62
CA LEU A 264 -18.71 1.95 8.57
C LEU A 264 -19.18 2.41 9.97
N GLU A 265 -19.00 1.58 10.99
CA GLU A 265 -19.30 1.96 12.37
C GLU A 265 -18.34 3.02 12.89
N ASP A 266 -17.07 2.91 12.57
CA ASP A 266 -16.06 3.91 12.95
C ASP A 266 -16.24 5.21 12.16
N VAL A 267 -16.51 5.12 10.86
CA VAL A 267 -16.83 6.28 10.02
C VAL A 267 -18.07 7.01 10.55
N LYS A 268 -19.10 6.31 11.05
CA LYS A 268 -20.26 6.94 11.69
C LYS A 268 -19.85 7.87 12.82
N LYS A 269 -18.95 7.43 13.70
CA LYS A 269 -18.45 8.25 14.82
C LYS A 269 -17.75 9.52 14.30
N ILE A 270 -17.01 9.41 13.20
CA ILE A 270 -16.25 10.52 12.61
C ILE A 270 -17.17 11.57 11.97
N ILE A 271 -18.12 11.15 11.12
CA ILE A 271 -18.93 12.11 10.35
C ILE A 271 -20.05 12.78 11.15
N TYR A 272 -20.46 12.18 12.28
CA TYR A 272 -21.50 12.73 13.16
C TYR A 272 -20.90 13.44 14.40
N ALA A 273 -19.57 13.42 14.60
CA ALA A 273 -18.89 14.27 15.56
C ALA A 273 -18.84 15.72 15.06
#